data_424c97bf24a0544ffe24ccfe97c902c8
#
_entry.id   424c97bf24a0544ffe24ccfe97c902c8
#
_cell.length_a   1.000
_cell.length_b   1.000
_cell.length_c   1.000
_cell.angle_alpha   90.00
_cell.angle_beta   90.00
_cell.angle_gamma   90.00
#
_symmetry.space_group_name_H-M   'P 1'
#
loop_
_entity.id
_entity.type
_entity.pdbx_description
1 polymer ?
#
loop_
_entity_poly.entity_id
_entity_poly.type
_entity_poly.pdbx_seq_one_letter_code
_entity_poly.pdbx_strand_id
1 'polypeptide(L)'
;MLGSPFAFNDQMLADEGSLIVGSLGPGATSLQLGLSAAFAGAAPAVVLFNSDSSNYDGAKRLYPRFLKFNVVTAPTSGTALWMATVLDTGNRAPTTVVNLVGGTPATATAGLVPAVNTSGDVGSTPVGKAYFPLSTAAGAPPAVPAATQSARTLMGNLNLRTGIPIVGDEVFVQFGMADYPKVFAPAAITTPARETFFHPGVVVPPGGTLLIYLWAPGNVTAGLAFSGMDIGWAER
;
A
#
# COMPACT_ATOMS: atom_id res chain seq x y z
N MET A 1 4.64 31.26 10.46
CA MET A 1 4.78 29.86 10.05
C MET A 1 3.82 29.62 8.93
N LEU A 2 4.32 29.50 7.70
CA LEU A 2 3.50 29.06 6.58
C LEU A 2 3.36 27.53 6.74
N GLY A 3 2.19 27.09 7.20
CA GLY A 3 1.88 25.67 7.26
C GLY A 3 2.01 25.06 5.87
N SER A 4 2.51 23.84 5.76
CA SER A 4 2.59 23.12 4.50
C SER A 4 1.20 23.13 3.84
N PRO A 5 1.07 23.55 2.58
CA PRO A 5 -0.22 23.56 1.88
C PRO A 5 -0.85 22.16 1.80
N PHE A 6 -0.06 21.11 2.02
CA PHE A 6 -0.50 19.70 2.02
C PHE A 6 -1.19 19.29 3.32
N ALA A 7 -0.71 19.76 4.47
CA ALA A 7 -1.38 19.50 5.74
C ALA A 7 -2.79 20.11 5.76
N PHE A 8 -2.94 21.28 5.16
CA PHE A 8 -4.23 21.96 5.05
C PHE A 8 -5.19 21.20 4.11
N ASN A 9 -4.67 20.64 3.02
CA ASN A 9 -5.49 19.87 2.09
C ASN A 9 -6.02 18.56 2.71
N ASP A 10 -5.21 17.85 3.46
CA ASP A 10 -5.65 16.62 4.14
C ASP A 10 -6.65 16.92 5.26
N GLN A 11 -6.49 18.03 5.97
CA GLN A 11 -7.47 18.49 6.95
C GLN A 11 -8.83 18.81 6.29
N MET A 12 -8.82 19.51 5.16
CA MET A 12 -10.06 19.78 4.41
C MET A 12 -10.73 18.48 3.92
N LEU A 13 -9.95 17.53 3.44
CA LEU A 13 -10.46 16.20 3.03
C LEU A 13 -11.06 15.43 4.20
N ALA A 14 -10.45 15.55 5.38
CA ALA A 14 -11.00 14.96 6.60
C ALA A 14 -12.30 15.63 7.01
N ASP A 15 -12.35 16.97 7.00
CA ASP A 15 -13.55 17.75 7.36
C ASP A 15 -14.72 17.47 6.39
N GLU A 16 -14.42 17.25 5.11
CA GLU A 16 -15.43 16.85 4.10
C GLU A 16 -15.86 15.37 4.24
N GLY A 17 -15.22 14.59 5.10
CA GLY A 17 -15.48 13.16 5.22
C GLY A 17 -15.03 12.34 4.01
N SER A 18 -14.12 12.87 3.20
CA SER A 18 -13.60 12.20 2.00
C SER A 18 -12.25 11.53 2.21
N LEU A 19 -11.55 11.77 3.32
CA LEU A 19 -10.29 11.09 3.64
C LEU A 19 -10.55 9.79 4.38
N ILE A 20 -10.08 8.70 3.78
CA ILE A 20 -10.24 7.34 4.26
C ILE A 20 -8.87 6.77 4.61
N VAL A 21 -8.79 6.04 5.71
CA VAL A 21 -7.58 5.30 6.11
C VAL A 21 -7.94 3.83 6.32
N GLY A 22 -7.25 2.97 5.60
CA GLY A 22 -7.21 1.54 5.85
C GLY A 22 -6.01 1.21 6.74
N SER A 23 -6.30 0.69 7.93
CA SER A 23 -5.28 0.36 8.92
C SER A 23 -5.56 -0.99 9.56
N LEU A 24 -4.50 -1.69 9.93
CA LEU A 24 -4.60 -2.94 10.69
C LEU A 24 -4.94 -2.71 12.18
N GLY A 25 -4.85 -1.48 12.64
CA GLY A 25 -5.03 -1.13 14.03
C GLY A 25 -3.87 -1.51 14.95
N PRO A 26 -3.83 -0.92 16.14
CA PRO A 26 -2.79 -1.19 17.13
C PRO A 26 -2.95 -2.62 17.69
N GLY A 27 -1.83 -3.32 17.86
CA GLY A 27 -1.80 -4.68 18.39
C GLY A 27 -2.23 -5.78 17.41
N ALA A 28 -2.48 -5.43 16.14
CA ALA A 28 -2.70 -6.44 15.10
C ALA A 28 -1.46 -7.32 14.92
N THR A 29 -1.70 -8.59 14.61
CA THR A 29 -0.61 -9.51 14.24
C THR A 29 0.12 -8.95 13.03
N SER A 30 1.46 -8.97 13.07
CA SER A 30 2.27 -8.50 11.94
C SER A 30 1.92 -9.27 10.67
N LEU A 31 1.74 -8.55 9.57
CA LEU A 31 1.53 -9.16 8.27
C LEU A 31 2.85 -9.68 7.72
N GLN A 32 2.82 -10.87 7.15
CA GLN A 32 3.98 -11.43 6.48
C GLN A 32 3.80 -11.36 4.97
N LEU A 33 4.79 -10.84 4.29
CA LEU A 33 4.89 -10.81 2.85
C LEU A 33 6.09 -11.65 2.41
N GLY A 34 5.85 -12.69 1.64
CA GLY A 34 6.91 -13.39 0.92
C GLY A 34 7.45 -12.49 -0.17
N LEU A 35 8.66 -11.97 0.02
CA LEU A 35 9.34 -11.19 -1.03
C LEU A 35 9.92 -12.13 -2.08
N SER A 36 9.63 -11.88 -3.34
CA SER A 36 10.34 -12.53 -4.44
C SER A 36 11.68 -11.83 -4.71
N ALA A 37 12.61 -12.55 -5.34
CA ALA A 37 13.88 -11.97 -5.81
C ALA A 37 13.70 -11.08 -7.04
N ALA A 38 12.56 -11.16 -7.72
CA ALA A 38 12.25 -10.40 -8.92
C ALA A 38 10.81 -9.88 -8.88
N PHE A 39 10.53 -8.87 -9.68
CA PHE A 39 9.17 -8.37 -9.88
C PHE A 39 8.25 -9.50 -10.37
N ALA A 40 7.12 -9.64 -9.71
CA ALA A 40 6.10 -10.64 -10.03
C ALA A 40 4.72 -9.95 -10.20
N GLY A 41 4.29 -9.76 -11.43
CA GLY A 41 3.07 -9.01 -11.76
C GLY A 41 1.76 -9.59 -11.25
N ALA A 42 1.75 -10.86 -10.80
CA ALA A 42 0.60 -11.51 -10.17
C ALA A 42 0.60 -11.43 -8.64
N ALA A 43 1.65 -10.84 -8.03
CA ALA A 43 1.88 -10.87 -6.60
C ALA A 43 2.17 -9.48 -6.01
N PRO A 44 1.20 -8.55 -6.03
CA PRO A 44 1.36 -7.24 -5.41
C PRO A 44 1.44 -7.36 -3.88
N ALA A 45 2.16 -6.45 -3.24
CA ALA A 45 2.18 -6.34 -1.78
C ALA A 45 0.90 -5.67 -1.24
N VAL A 46 0.39 -4.66 -1.96
CA VAL A 46 -0.84 -3.94 -1.60
C VAL A 46 -1.69 -3.76 -2.84
N VAL A 47 -2.99 -3.91 -2.68
CA VAL A 47 -4.00 -3.66 -3.71
C VAL A 47 -4.97 -2.61 -3.19
N LEU A 48 -5.16 -1.52 -3.92
CA LEU A 48 -6.22 -0.55 -3.68
C LEU A 48 -7.19 -0.60 -4.86
N PHE A 49 -8.38 -1.10 -4.62
CA PHE A 49 -9.43 -1.27 -5.62
C PHE A 49 -10.56 -0.27 -5.40
N ASN A 50 -10.99 0.36 -6.47
CA ASN A 50 -12.20 1.19 -6.47
C ASN A 50 -13.42 0.33 -6.80
N SER A 51 -14.22 0.00 -5.80
CA SER A 51 -15.40 -0.84 -5.96
C SER A 51 -16.63 -0.10 -6.47
N ASP A 52 -16.53 1.22 -6.71
CA ASP A 52 -17.59 1.95 -7.40
C ASP A 52 -17.70 1.44 -8.84
N SER A 53 -18.83 0.89 -9.18
CA SER A 53 -19.13 0.38 -10.55
C SER A 53 -19.96 1.35 -11.36
N SER A 54 -20.20 2.55 -10.83
CA SER A 54 -21.02 3.57 -11.47
C SER A 54 -20.32 4.14 -12.70
N ASN A 55 -20.98 4.12 -13.83
CA ASN A 55 -20.48 4.70 -15.08
C ASN A 55 -21.11 6.06 -15.38
N TYR A 56 -21.55 6.80 -14.36
CA TYR A 56 -22.23 8.10 -14.50
C TYR A 56 -21.48 9.24 -13.77
N ASP A 57 -21.86 10.44 -14.08
CA ASP A 57 -21.42 11.63 -13.37
C ASP A 57 -21.75 11.51 -11.88
N GLY A 58 -20.72 11.51 -11.03
CA GLY A 58 -20.85 11.27 -9.59
C GLY A 58 -20.22 9.98 -9.11
N ALA A 59 -19.70 9.12 -10.01
CA ALA A 59 -18.89 7.97 -9.62
C ALA A 59 -17.62 8.44 -8.90
N LYS A 60 -17.38 7.85 -7.73
CA LYS A 60 -16.22 8.22 -6.91
C LYS A 60 -14.92 7.74 -7.53
N ARG A 61 -13.91 8.58 -7.47
CA ARG A 61 -12.52 8.27 -7.80
C ARG A 61 -11.70 8.21 -6.53
N LEU A 62 -10.70 7.34 -6.51
CA LEU A 62 -9.78 7.27 -5.39
C LEU A 62 -8.50 8.03 -5.71
N TYR A 63 -8.06 8.81 -4.75
CA TYR A 63 -6.82 9.59 -4.79
C TYR A 63 -5.91 9.10 -3.67
N PRO A 64 -5.01 8.12 -3.91
CA PRO A 64 -4.06 7.67 -2.93
C PRO A 64 -3.27 8.85 -2.34
N ARG A 65 -3.07 8.85 -1.02
CA ARG A 65 -2.37 9.92 -0.30
C ARG A 65 -1.07 9.42 0.29
N PHE A 66 -1.11 8.29 0.96
CA PHE A 66 0.10 7.68 1.53
C PHE A 66 -0.02 6.16 1.65
N LEU A 67 1.14 5.53 1.74
CA LEU A 67 1.33 4.16 2.22
C LEU A 67 2.44 4.22 3.27
N LYS A 68 2.18 3.63 4.44
CA LYS A 68 3.15 3.52 5.53
C LYS A 68 3.27 2.08 5.97
N PHE A 69 4.48 1.64 6.30
CA PHE A 69 4.69 0.37 6.97
C PHE A 69 5.99 0.37 7.79
N ASN A 70 6.00 -0.44 8.85
CA ASN A 70 7.16 -0.67 9.70
C ASN A 70 7.63 -2.12 9.54
N VAL A 71 8.93 -2.33 9.45
CA VAL A 71 9.54 -3.66 9.35
C VAL A 71 9.71 -4.25 10.74
N VAL A 72 9.09 -5.40 10.99
CA VAL A 72 9.22 -6.15 12.26
C VAL A 72 9.98 -7.45 12.11
N THR A 73 10.02 -8.01 10.90
CA THR A 73 10.91 -9.13 10.57
C THR A 73 11.58 -8.81 9.26
N ALA A 74 12.90 -8.84 9.25
CA ALA A 74 13.69 -8.57 8.06
C ALA A 74 13.97 -9.86 7.27
N PRO A 75 14.10 -9.78 5.94
CA PRO A 75 14.60 -10.88 5.14
C PRO A 75 16.06 -11.21 5.54
N THR A 76 16.45 -12.47 5.41
CA THR A 76 17.80 -12.91 5.78
C THR A 76 18.84 -12.67 4.70
N SER A 77 18.41 -12.33 3.48
CA SER A 77 19.27 -12.06 2.33
C SER A 77 18.61 -11.06 1.39
N GLY A 78 19.39 -10.50 0.49
CA GLY A 78 18.94 -9.51 -0.50
C GLY A 78 19.91 -8.33 -0.57
N THR A 79 19.79 -7.54 -1.62
CA THR A 79 20.66 -6.38 -1.88
C THR A 79 19.97 -5.04 -1.78
N ALA A 80 18.65 -5.04 -1.85
CA ALA A 80 17.82 -3.83 -1.78
C ALA A 80 16.35 -4.19 -1.54
N LEU A 81 15.54 -3.22 -1.15
CA LEU A 81 14.07 -3.30 -1.23
C LEU A 81 13.60 -2.39 -2.34
N TRP A 82 12.92 -2.96 -3.32
CA TRP A 82 12.38 -2.24 -4.46
C TRP A 82 10.85 -2.16 -4.40
N MET A 83 10.32 -1.09 -4.96
CA MET A 83 8.89 -0.88 -5.14
C MET A 83 8.57 -0.54 -6.59
N ALA A 84 7.43 -1.02 -7.07
CA ALA A 84 6.79 -0.53 -8.28
C ALA A 84 5.30 -0.31 -8.05
N THR A 85 4.70 0.56 -8.86
CA THR A 85 3.26 0.81 -8.85
C THR A 85 2.70 0.66 -10.25
N VAL A 86 1.58 -0.05 -10.35
CA VAL A 86 0.85 -0.27 -11.58
C VAL A 86 -0.60 0.15 -11.39
N LEU A 87 -1.10 1.00 -12.26
CA LEU A 87 -2.52 1.32 -12.36
C LEU A 87 -3.13 0.47 -13.47
N ASP A 88 -4.18 -0.26 -13.15
CA ASP A 88 -4.98 -1.00 -14.11
C ASP A 88 -6.44 -0.51 -14.00
N THR A 89 -7.04 -0.08 -15.10
CA THR A 89 -8.43 0.39 -15.10
C THR A 89 -9.43 -0.77 -15.03
N GLY A 90 -8.96 -2.03 -15.11
CA GLY A 90 -9.76 -3.21 -14.88
C GLY A 90 -9.77 -3.64 -13.42
N ASN A 91 -10.75 -4.47 -13.09
CA ASN A 91 -10.86 -5.06 -11.76
C ASN A 91 -9.80 -6.14 -11.56
N ARG A 92 -8.82 -5.84 -10.72
CA ARG A 92 -7.80 -6.80 -10.27
C ARG A 92 -7.86 -7.05 -8.76
N ALA A 93 -9.01 -6.80 -8.14
CA ALA A 93 -9.18 -7.14 -6.73
C ALA A 93 -9.03 -8.67 -6.52
N PRO A 94 -8.40 -9.09 -5.42
CA PRO A 94 -8.31 -10.51 -5.07
C PRO A 94 -9.70 -11.12 -4.95
N THR A 95 -9.88 -12.34 -5.48
CA THR A 95 -11.17 -13.06 -5.44
C THR A 95 -11.38 -13.86 -4.16
N THR A 96 -10.29 -14.28 -3.51
CA THR A 96 -10.34 -15.02 -2.24
C THR A 96 -9.82 -14.12 -1.14
N VAL A 97 -10.73 -13.61 -0.33
CA VAL A 97 -10.46 -12.55 0.63
C VAL A 97 -11.05 -12.89 1.99
N VAL A 98 -10.40 -12.44 3.06
CA VAL A 98 -10.97 -12.39 4.41
C VAL A 98 -10.94 -10.97 4.94
N ASN A 99 -11.86 -10.65 5.82
CA ASN A 99 -11.75 -9.45 6.63
C ASN A 99 -10.68 -9.65 7.71
N LEU A 100 -9.74 -8.72 7.82
CA LEU A 100 -8.65 -8.80 8.81
C LEU A 100 -9.10 -8.51 10.25
N VAL A 101 -10.38 -8.47 10.51
CA VAL A 101 -10.94 -8.34 11.86
C VAL A 101 -11.22 -9.72 12.42
N GLY A 102 -10.26 -10.25 13.18
CA GLY A 102 -10.55 -11.32 14.16
C GLY A 102 -10.52 -12.77 13.69
N GLY A 103 -9.85 -13.13 12.61
CA GLY A 103 -9.72 -14.56 12.27
C GLY A 103 -8.86 -14.86 11.07
N THR A 104 -8.04 -15.90 11.14
CA THR A 104 -7.22 -16.40 10.02
C THR A 104 -7.96 -17.58 9.38
N PRO A 105 -8.70 -17.42 8.27
CA PRO A 105 -9.22 -18.56 7.55
C PRO A 105 -8.12 -19.22 6.71
N ALA A 106 -8.07 -20.53 6.71
CA ALA A 106 -7.02 -21.33 6.11
C ALA A 106 -6.95 -21.30 4.56
N THR A 107 -7.86 -20.60 3.88
CA THR A 107 -7.99 -20.66 2.40
C THR A 107 -7.97 -19.30 1.70
N ALA A 108 -7.83 -18.19 2.42
CA ALA A 108 -7.84 -16.87 1.81
C ALA A 108 -6.44 -16.47 1.30
N THR A 109 -6.41 -15.72 0.20
CA THR A 109 -5.17 -15.25 -0.43
C THR A 109 -4.88 -13.78 -0.14
N ALA A 110 -5.84 -13.04 0.40
CA ALA A 110 -5.67 -11.62 0.74
C ALA A 110 -6.54 -11.23 1.94
N GLY A 111 -6.08 -10.25 2.71
CA GLY A 111 -6.83 -9.63 3.78
C GLY A 111 -7.45 -8.29 3.36
N LEU A 112 -8.77 -8.17 3.42
CA LEU A 112 -9.44 -6.89 3.29
C LEU A 112 -9.25 -6.09 4.58
N VAL A 113 -8.65 -4.93 4.44
CA VAL A 113 -8.32 -4.05 5.57
C VAL A 113 -9.54 -3.25 6.00
N PRO A 114 -9.82 -3.13 7.29
CA PRO A 114 -10.81 -2.19 7.78
C PRO A 114 -10.45 -0.77 7.33
N ALA A 115 -11.39 -0.11 6.66
CA ALA A 115 -11.23 1.26 6.21
C ALA A 115 -12.20 2.16 6.95
N VAL A 116 -11.69 3.25 7.51
CA VAL A 116 -12.47 4.21 8.28
C VAL A 116 -12.33 5.61 7.72
N ASN A 117 -13.42 6.36 7.77
CA ASN A 117 -13.39 7.78 7.51
C ASN A 117 -12.67 8.49 8.66
N THR A 118 -11.83 9.46 8.34
CA THR A 118 -11.09 10.23 9.35
C THR A 118 -11.90 11.38 9.96
N SER A 119 -13.05 11.73 9.37
CA SER A 119 -13.99 12.64 10.03
C SER A 119 -14.69 11.92 11.18
N GLY A 120 -14.95 12.61 12.27
CA GLY A 120 -15.71 12.06 13.40
C GLY A 120 -17.18 11.79 13.09
N ASP A 121 -17.68 12.25 11.95
CA ASP A 121 -19.04 12.02 11.49
C ASP A 121 -19.14 10.65 10.81
N VAL A 122 -20.28 9.99 11.00
CA VAL A 122 -20.61 8.72 10.37
C VAL A 122 -20.81 8.96 8.89
N GLY A 123 -19.72 8.99 8.15
CA GLY A 123 -19.71 9.19 6.71
C GLY A 123 -20.22 7.95 5.94
N SER A 124 -20.37 8.12 4.65
CA SER A 124 -20.73 7.05 3.73
C SER A 124 -19.72 5.89 3.80
N THR A 125 -20.19 4.67 3.58
CA THR A 125 -19.32 3.49 3.46
C THR A 125 -18.27 3.74 2.36
N PRO A 126 -16.97 3.55 2.65
CA PRO A 126 -15.93 3.73 1.65
C PRO A 126 -16.12 2.82 0.43
N VAL A 127 -15.93 3.36 -0.76
CA VAL A 127 -15.93 2.57 -2.01
C VAL A 127 -14.55 1.99 -2.29
N GLY A 128 -13.49 2.63 -1.79
CA GLY A 128 -12.14 2.11 -1.85
C GLY A 128 -11.96 0.90 -0.94
N LYS A 129 -11.35 -0.16 -1.47
CA LYS A 129 -11.02 -1.40 -0.75
C LYS A 129 -9.54 -1.66 -0.82
N ALA A 130 -8.88 -1.70 0.34
CA ALA A 130 -7.47 -2.03 0.44
C ALA A 130 -7.29 -3.50 0.87
N TYR A 131 -6.35 -4.19 0.21
CA TYR A 131 -6.01 -5.57 0.50
C TYR A 131 -4.52 -5.66 0.81
N PHE A 132 -4.21 -6.33 1.92
CA PHE A 132 -2.85 -6.57 2.38
C PHE A 132 -2.53 -8.06 2.37
N PRO A 133 -1.25 -8.45 2.51
CA PRO A 133 -0.88 -9.85 2.70
C PRO A 133 -1.55 -10.44 3.93
N LEU A 134 -1.79 -11.74 3.92
CA LEU A 134 -2.27 -12.46 5.10
C LEU A 134 -1.11 -12.78 6.05
N SER A 135 -1.38 -12.74 7.36
CA SER A 135 -0.44 -13.10 8.40
C SER A 135 -0.32 -14.63 8.56
N THR A 136 0.00 -15.35 7.50
CA THR A 136 0.30 -16.79 7.60
C THR A 136 1.80 -17.01 7.57
N ALA A 137 2.27 -18.10 8.13
CA ALA A 137 3.70 -18.43 8.18
C ALA A 137 4.39 -18.49 6.80
N ALA A 138 3.63 -18.51 5.72
CA ALA A 138 4.11 -18.52 4.33
C ALA A 138 3.82 -17.23 3.57
N GLY A 139 3.15 -16.24 4.19
CA GLY A 139 2.96 -14.87 3.70
C GLY A 139 2.76 -14.70 2.20
N ALA A 140 1.78 -15.39 1.61
CA ALA A 140 1.52 -15.21 0.18
C ALA A 140 1.03 -13.77 -0.07
N PRO A 141 1.57 -13.09 -1.08
CA PRO A 141 1.04 -11.81 -1.50
C PRO A 141 -0.42 -11.97 -1.99
N PRO A 142 -1.23 -10.89 -1.99
CA PRO A 142 -2.56 -10.94 -2.57
C PRO A 142 -2.52 -11.49 -4.00
N ALA A 143 -3.18 -12.61 -4.26
CA ALA A 143 -3.30 -13.15 -5.61
C ALA A 143 -4.34 -12.34 -6.38
N VAL A 144 -3.93 -11.72 -7.46
CA VAL A 144 -4.78 -10.86 -8.29
C VAL A 144 -5.00 -11.48 -9.67
N PRO A 145 -6.14 -11.19 -10.33
CA PRO A 145 -6.36 -11.56 -11.72
C PRO A 145 -5.23 -11.08 -12.64
N ALA A 146 -5.12 -11.67 -13.82
CA ALA A 146 -4.14 -11.25 -14.82
C ALA A 146 -4.29 -9.76 -15.17
N ALA A 147 -3.17 -9.13 -15.54
CA ALA A 147 -3.18 -7.74 -16.00
C ALA A 147 -4.10 -7.57 -17.21
N THR A 148 -4.86 -6.48 -17.23
CA THR A 148 -5.66 -6.12 -18.38
C THR A 148 -4.78 -5.36 -19.40
N GLN A 149 -5.32 -5.11 -20.60
CA GLN A 149 -4.62 -4.31 -21.62
C GLN A 149 -4.45 -2.84 -21.21
N SER A 150 -5.19 -2.40 -20.19
CA SER A 150 -5.12 -1.03 -19.65
C SER A 150 -4.10 -0.85 -18.54
N ALA A 151 -3.40 -1.91 -18.13
CA ALA A 151 -2.38 -1.83 -17.10
C ALA A 151 -1.24 -0.87 -17.51
N ARG A 152 -0.90 0.07 -16.64
CA ARG A 152 0.17 1.06 -16.83
C ARG A 152 1.08 1.06 -15.63
N THR A 153 2.38 0.87 -15.86
CA THR A 153 3.38 1.11 -14.82
C THR A 153 3.53 2.61 -14.61
N LEU A 154 3.21 3.07 -13.41
CA LEU A 154 3.34 4.48 -13.03
C LEU A 154 4.74 4.78 -12.50
N MET A 155 5.28 3.86 -11.73
CA MET A 155 6.64 3.94 -11.21
C MET A 155 7.22 2.51 -11.18
N GLY A 156 8.37 2.35 -11.81
CA GLY A 156 9.12 1.10 -11.78
C GLY A 156 10.41 1.27 -11.00
N ASN A 157 10.81 0.23 -10.28
CA ASN A 157 12.12 0.15 -9.63
C ASN A 157 12.47 1.33 -8.70
N LEU A 158 11.52 1.80 -7.90
CA LEU A 158 11.85 2.71 -6.81
C LEU A 158 12.62 1.96 -5.74
N ASN A 159 13.85 2.35 -5.50
CA ASN A 159 14.66 1.78 -4.43
C ASN A 159 14.24 2.39 -3.10
N LEU A 160 13.56 1.61 -2.26
CA LEU A 160 13.14 2.02 -0.92
C LEU A 160 14.28 1.93 0.09
N ARG A 161 15.23 1.03 -0.13
CA ARG A 161 16.40 0.88 0.73
C ARG A 161 17.57 0.28 -0.04
N THR A 162 18.73 0.88 0.11
CA THR A 162 20.01 0.27 -0.32
C THR A 162 20.45 -0.72 0.75
N GLY A 163 20.42 -1.98 0.45
CA GLY A 163 20.59 -3.08 1.40
C GLY A 163 19.26 -3.75 1.74
N ILE A 164 19.32 -4.82 2.54
CA ILE A 164 18.12 -5.47 3.03
C ILE A 164 17.43 -4.59 4.09
N PRO A 165 16.08 -4.59 4.13
CA PRO A 165 15.38 -3.99 5.25
C PRO A 165 15.80 -4.60 6.57
N ILE A 166 15.87 -3.80 7.62
CA ILE A 166 16.15 -4.27 8.98
C ILE A 166 14.95 -3.99 9.89
N VAL A 167 14.89 -4.72 11.00
CA VAL A 167 13.85 -4.52 12.00
C VAL A 167 13.89 -3.08 12.52
N GLY A 168 12.73 -2.43 12.54
CA GLY A 168 12.58 -1.03 12.93
C GLY A 168 12.65 -0.02 11.77
N ASP A 169 12.89 -0.46 10.54
CA ASP A 169 12.74 0.43 9.38
C ASP A 169 11.28 0.89 9.25
N GLU A 170 11.11 2.17 9.01
CA GLU A 170 9.83 2.79 8.69
C GLU A 170 9.88 3.37 7.28
N VAL A 171 8.97 2.93 6.44
CA VAL A 171 8.82 3.42 5.07
C VAL A 171 7.51 4.19 4.98
N PHE A 172 7.59 5.40 4.46
CA PHE A 172 6.45 6.27 4.19
C PHE A 172 6.48 6.68 2.71
N VAL A 173 5.48 6.31 1.94
CA VAL A 173 5.31 6.70 0.54
C VAL A 173 4.17 7.69 0.47
N GLN A 174 4.46 8.90 -0.02
CA GLN A 174 3.49 9.97 -0.20
C GLN A 174 3.16 10.13 -1.68
N PHE A 175 1.87 10.04 -2.03
CA PHE A 175 1.39 10.22 -3.39
C PHE A 175 1.03 11.68 -3.68
N GLY A 176 1.21 12.08 -4.93
CA GLY A 176 0.87 13.43 -5.38
C GLY A 176 1.97 14.48 -5.19
N MET A 177 3.19 14.07 -4.92
CA MET A 177 4.34 14.95 -4.62
C MET A 177 5.55 14.63 -5.50
N ALA A 178 5.40 14.72 -6.83
CA ALA A 178 6.45 14.30 -7.77
C ALA A 178 7.75 15.12 -7.73
N ASP A 179 7.72 16.35 -7.18
CA ASP A 179 8.79 17.34 -7.40
C ASP A 179 9.70 17.58 -6.19
N TYR A 180 9.58 16.79 -5.12
CA TYR A 180 10.47 16.95 -3.98
C TYR A 180 11.72 16.07 -4.09
N PRO A 181 12.92 16.64 -3.92
CA PRO A 181 14.13 15.87 -3.92
C PRO A 181 14.09 14.86 -2.77
N LYS A 182 14.41 13.62 -3.10
CA LYS A 182 14.59 12.57 -2.11
C LYS A 182 15.73 12.93 -1.18
N VAL A 183 15.44 13.15 0.09
CA VAL A 183 16.48 13.29 1.10
C VAL A 183 16.91 11.89 1.51
N PHE A 184 17.96 11.38 0.87
CA PHE A 184 18.62 10.19 1.35
C PHE A 184 19.45 10.57 2.58
N ALA A 185 19.05 10.13 3.73
CA ALA A 185 20.02 9.89 4.79
C ALA A 185 20.65 8.52 4.47
N PRO A 186 21.95 8.44 4.15
CA PRO A 186 22.62 7.15 4.03
C PRO A 186 22.65 6.55 5.45
N ALA A 187 21.60 5.83 5.80
CA ALA A 187 21.62 5.04 7.02
C ALA A 187 22.68 3.97 6.85
N ALA A 188 23.58 3.86 7.82
CA ALA A 188 24.44 2.70 7.91
C ALA A 188 23.54 1.44 7.88
N ILE A 189 23.97 0.41 7.14
CA ILE A 189 23.20 -0.81 6.89
C ILE A 189 22.68 -1.47 8.19
N THR A 190 23.23 -1.10 9.33
CA THR A 190 22.94 -1.65 10.67
C THR A 190 21.98 -0.84 11.53
N THR A 191 21.54 0.34 11.07
CA THR A 191 20.65 1.21 11.87
C THR A 191 19.28 1.31 11.22
N PRO A 192 18.17 1.19 11.99
CA PRO A 192 16.83 1.43 11.48
C PRO A 192 16.72 2.83 10.87
N ALA A 193 16.10 2.93 9.72
CA ALA A 193 15.90 4.17 9.00
C ALA A 193 14.41 4.53 8.93
N ARG A 194 14.13 5.83 8.95
CA ARG A 194 12.84 6.38 8.57
C ARG A 194 13.00 7.09 7.25
N GLU A 195 12.34 6.60 6.24
CA GLU A 195 12.46 7.15 4.90
C GLU A 195 11.10 7.56 4.35
N THR A 196 11.06 8.75 3.73
CA THR A 196 9.88 9.24 3.02
C THR A 196 10.16 9.26 1.53
N PHE A 197 9.27 8.65 0.77
CA PHE A 197 9.33 8.58 -0.67
C PHE A 197 8.17 9.34 -1.28
N PHE A 198 8.43 9.99 -2.41
CA PHE A 198 7.43 10.73 -3.15
C PHE A 198 7.07 9.99 -4.43
N HIS A 199 5.77 9.87 -4.66
CA HIS A 199 5.19 9.22 -5.83
C HIS A 199 4.34 10.24 -6.60
N PRO A 200 4.37 10.24 -7.93
CA PRO A 200 3.45 11.04 -8.73
C PRO A 200 1.99 10.85 -8.30
N GLY A 201 1.16 11.86 -8.54
CA GLY A 201 -0.26 11.76 -8.28
C GLY A 201 -0.91 10.63 -9.07
N VAL A 202 -1.79 9.89 -8.41
CA VAL A 202 -2.53 8.77 -9.00
C VAL A 202 -4.02 9.00 -8.82
N VAL A 203 -4.79 8.68 -9.84
CA VAL A 203 -6.26 8.63 -9.77
C VAL A 203 -6.69 7.23 -10.15
N VAL A 204 -7.36 6.54 -9.22
CA VAL A 204 -7.94 5.21 -9.47
C VAL A 204 -9.40 5.39 -9.88
N PRO A 205 -9.73 5.16 -11.16
CA PRO A 205 -11.10 5.35 -11.66
C PRO A 205 -12.05 4.29 -11.09
N PRO A 206 -13.37 4.46 -11.23
CA PRO A 206 -14.35 3.44 -10.91
C PRO A 206 -14.00 2.10 -11.56
N GLY A 207 -14.08 1.02 -10.79
CA GLY A 207 -13.68 -0.32 -11.22
C GLY A 207 -12.18 -0.54 -11.40
N GLY A 208 -11.36 0.51 -11.26
CA GLY A 208 -9.91 0.45 -11.41
C GLY A 208 -9.17 -0.06 -10.17
N THR A 209 -7.92 -0.42 -10.35
CA THR A 209 -7.07 -1.01 -9.31
C THR A 209 -5.67 -0.41 -9.34
N LEU A 210 -5.19 0.09 -8.21
CA LEU A 210 -3.78 0.41 -8.00
C LEU A 210 -3.11 -0.77 -7.30
N LEU A 211 -2.03 -1.24 -7.88
CA LEU A 211 -1.23 -2.36 -7.42
C LEU A 211 0.14 -1.85 -7.00
N ILE A 212 0.55 -2.15 -5.79
CA ILE A 212 1.86 -1.78 -5.24
C ILE A 212 2.64 -3.06 -5.01
N TYR A 213 3.80 -3.17 -5.63
CA TYR A 213 4.68 -4.32 -5.60
C TYR A 213 5.91 -4.02 -4.76
N LEU A 214 6.34 -5.01 -3.98
CA LEU A 214 7.61 -5.01 -3.25
C LEU A 214 8.38 -6.27 -3.60
N TRP A 215 9.68 -6.14 -3.84
CA TRP A 215 10.59 -7.28 -4.04
C TRP A 215 12.01 -6.94 -3.56
N ALA A 216 12.79 -7.96 -3.28
CA ALA A 216 14.16 -7.82 -2.80
C ALA A 216 15.11 -8.65 -3.67
N PRO A 217 15.83 -8.04 -4.63
CA PRO A 217 16.80 -8.76 -5.43
C PRO A 217 17.83 -9.48 -4.57
N GLY A 218 18.17 -10.72 -4.97
CA GLY A 218 19.09 -11.58 -4.22
C GLY A 218 18.49 -12.21 -2.96
N ASN A 219 17.22 -11.97 -2.65
CA ASN A 219 16.54 -12.68 -1.58
C ASN A 219 16.21 -14.10 -2.03
N VAL A 220 16.68 -15.08 -1.29
CA VAL A 220 16.45 -16.52 -1.58
C VAL A 220 15.53 -17.20 -0.58
N THR A 221 15.26 -16.56 0.56
CA THR A 221 14.44 -17.15 1.63
C THR A 221 13.92 -16.08 2.57
N ALA A 222 12.78 -16.34 3.12
CA ALA A 222 12.11 -15.65 4.20
C ALA A 222 11.35 -14.39 3.83
N GLY A 223 10.16 -14.30 4.41
CA GLY A 223 9.25 -13.19 4.28
C GLY A 223 9.73 -11.95 5.01
N LEU A 224 9.28 -10.84 4.54
CA LEU A 224 9.30 -9.58 5.26
C LEU A 224 8.00 -9.49 6.07
N ALA A 225 8.11 -9.25 7.37
CA ALA A 225 6.93 -9.00 8.18
C ALA A 225 6.81 -7.50 8.45
N PHE A 226 5.61 -6.99 8.29
CA PHE A 226 5.24 -5.60 8.55
C PHE A 226 4.35 -5.49 9.77
N SER A 227 4.50 -4.42 10.53
CA SER A 227 3.50 -3.95 11.49
C SER A 227 3.10 -2.53 11.13
N GLY A 228 1.88 -2.14 11.54
CA GLY A 228 1.41 -0.79 11.30
C GLY A 228 1.39 -0.42 9.81
N MET A 229 0.96 -1.37 8.95
CA MET A 229 0.72 -1.05 7.55
C MET A 229 -0.58 -0.26 7.45
N ASP A 230 -0.46 0.94 6.92
CA ASP A 230 -1.56 1.88 6.73
C ASP A 230 -1.56 2.39 5.30
N ILE A 231 -2.72 2.54 4.71
CA ILE A 231 -2.91 3.20 3.42
C ILE A 231 -4.01 4.25 3.54
N GLY A 232 -3.72 5.47 3.07
CA GLY A 232 -4.69 6.57 3.03
C GLY A 232 -5.05 6.96 1.61
N TRP A 233 -6.32 7.27 1.39
CA TRP A 233 -6.83 7.80 0.11
C TRP A 233 -7.98 8.74 0.34
N ALA A 234 -8.23 9.62 -0.64
CA ALA A 234 -9.45 10.42 -0.67
C ALA A 234 -10.42 9.84 -1.70
N GLU A 235 -11.72 10.01 -1.43
CA GLU A 235 -12.82 9.61 -2.32
C GLU A 235 -13.59 10.86 -2.79
N ARG A 236 -13.59 11.11 -4.09
CA ARG A 236 -14.31 12.22 -4.71
C ARG A 236 -14.92 11.83 -6.04
#